data_dcd425d898d35a1eee83bc7e12b42ff5
#
_entry.id   dcd425d898d35a1eee83bc7e12b42ff5
#
_cell.length_a   1.000
_cell.length_b   1.000
_cell.length_c   1.000
_cell.angle_alpha   90.00
_cell.angle_beta   90.00
_cell.angle_gamma   90.00
#
_symmetry.space_group_name_H-M   'P 1'
#
loop_
_entity.id
_entity.type
_entity.pdbx_description
1 polymer ?
#
loop_
_entity_poly.entity_id
_entity_poly.type
_entity_poly.pdbx_seq_one_letter_code
_entity_poly.pdbx_strand_id
1 'polypeptide(L)'
;MSQKITAIKEPVVEYKDKTLHYRIAKVIGENVDQTLQVMIAVALNRLSAVKDRYQTVSVDSHDGEDGDVQQARQFLNNKIERWSILFNELVRYSDGANKNIITIDESASFLSIDQIAPPVSVDGKRREFLDSIMHMAFLRNHVVVIQSPVLRTRELEKYITWLLKKAGVITQGSVMLNAELPKQQNNE
;
A
#
# COMPACT_ATOMS: atom_id res chain seq x y z
N MET A 1 -20.64 48.61 4.12
CA MET A 1 -19.68 47.58 4.50
C MET A 1 -19.50 46.64 3.33
N SER A 2 -18.38 46.73 2.61
CA SER A 2 -18.09 45.88 1.45
C SER A 2 -17.43 44.57 1.93
N GLN A 3 -18.09 43.43 1.72
CA GLN A 3 -17.49 42.13 1.98
C GLN A 3 -16.47 41.86 0.87
N LYS A 4 -15.20 41.72 1.25
CA LYS A 4 -14.14 41.20 0.36
C LYS A 4 -14.43 39.71 0.11
N ILE A 5 -14.85 39.38 -1.10
CA ILE A 5 -14.90 37.98 -1.57
C ILE A 5 -13.45 37.54 -1.74
N THR A 6 -12.99 36.69 -0.83
CA THR A 6 -11.69 36.04 -0.97
C THR A 6 -11.82 35.01 -2.10
N ALA A 7 -11.13 35.26 -3.20
CA ALA A 7 -11.07 34.30 -4.31
C ALA A 7 -10.54 32.94 -3.79
N ILE A 8 -11.31 31.88 -3.95
CA ILE A 8 -10.89 30.53 -3.70
C ILE A 8 -9.81 30.21 -4.75
N LYS A 9 -8.59 30.08 -4.29
CA LYS A 9 -7.45 29.67 -5.15
C LYS A 9 -7.73 28.26 -5.64
N GLU A 10 -7.83 28.07 -6.94
CA GLU A 10 -7.97 26.74 -7.53
C GLU A 10 -6.78 25.85 -7.07
N PRO A 11 -7.01 24.57 -6.75
CA PRO A 11 -5.94 23.70 -6.36
C PRO A 11 -4.94 23.54 -7.52
N VAL A 12 -3.68 23.84 -7.26
CA VAL A 12 -2.60 23.61 -8.23
C VAL A 12 -2.44 22.10 -8.38
N VAL A 13 -2.74 21.58 -9.57
CA VAL A 13 -2.52 20.16 -9.87
C VAL A 13 -1.05 19.95 -10.16
N GLU A 14 -0.35 19.32 -9.22
CA GLU A 14 1.05 18.97 -9.37
C GLU A 14 1.16 17.58 -10.02
N TYR A 15 1.78 17.51 -11.19
CA TYR A 15 2.06 16.23 -11.87
C TYR A 15 3.43 15.72 -11.42
N LYS A 16 3.48 14.42 -11.07
CA LYS A 16 4.72 13.72 -10.71
C LYS A 16 4.88 12.47 -11.57
N ASP A 17 6.03 12.32 -12.17
CA ASP A 17 6.40 11.10 -12.88
C ASP A 17 6.44 9.92 -11.92
N LYS A 18 5.85 8.79 -12.35
CA LYS A 18 5.84 7.53 -11.59
C LYS A 18 6.36 6.40 -12.45
N THR A 19 7.25 5.60 -11.88
CA THR A 19 7.74 4.40 -12.53
C THR A 19 6.76 3.25 -12.35
N LEU A 20 6.35 2.65 -13.45
CA LEU A 20 5.57 1.42 -13.46
C LEU A 20 6.51 0.22 -13.51
N HIS A 21 6.37 -0.68 -12.55
CA HIS A 21 7.12 -1.94 -12.50
C HIS A 21 6.22 -3.08 -12.95
N TYR A 22 6.57 -3.68 -14.07
CA TYR A 22 5.89 -4.88 -14.55
C TYR A 22 6.50 -6.14 -13.91
N ARG A 23 5.62 -7.09 -13.55
CA ARG A 23 5.96 -8.37 -12.94
C ARG A 23 5.08 -9.48 -13.49
N ILE A 24 5.60 -10.71 -13.45
CA ILE A 24 4.82 -11.93 -13.71
C ILE A 24 4.74 -12.70 -12.39
N ALA A 25 3.52 -12.98 -11.98
CA ALA A 25 3.26 -13.75 -10.78
C ALA A 25 3.43 -15.25 -11.07
N LYS A 26 4.13 -15.92 -10.18
CA LYS A 26 4.19 -17.37 -10.06
C LYS A 26 3.71 -17.74 -8.66
N VAL A 27 2.65 -18.53 -8.59
CA VAL A 27 2.21 -19.12 -7.32
C VAL A 27 2.90 -20.47 -7.19
N ILE A 28 3.65 -20.65 -6.11
CA ILE A 28 4.36 -21.89 -5.77
C ILE A 28 3.53 -22.56 -4.68
N GLY A 29 3.08 -23.79 -4.93
CA GLY A 29 2.26 -24.54 -3.98
C GLY A 29 1.51 -25.65 -4.68
N GLU A 30 0.64 -26.35 -3.95
CA GLU A 30 -0.17 -27.43 -4.47
C GLU A 30 -1.41 -26.89 -5.20
N ASN A 31 -1.77 -27.51 -6.35
CA ASN A 31 -3.04 -27.35 -7.07
C ASN A 31 -3.41 -25.90 -7.45
N VAL A 32 -2.47 -25.14 -7.99
CA VAL A 32 -2.74 -23.74 -8.37
C VAL A 32 -3.02 -23.64 -9.87
N ASP A 33 -4.24 -24.01 -10.26
CA ASP A 33 -4.73 -23.84 -11.65
C ASP A 33 -5.31 -22.45 -11.91
N GLN A 34 -5.46 -21.62 -10.85
CA GLN A 34 -6.06 -20.30 -10.93
C GLN A 34 -5.00 -19.20 -11.10
N THR A 35 -5.38 -18.13 -11.80
CA THR A 35 -4.51 -16.96 -11.91
C THR A 35 -4.48 -16.18 -10.60
N LEU A 36 -3.38 -15.45 -10.36
CA LEU A 36 -3.23 -14.61 -9.17
C LEU A 36 -4.39 -13.61 -9.02
N GLN A 37 -4.86 -13.01 -10.11
CA GLN A 37 -6.01 -12.10 -10.11
C GLN A 37 -7.26 -12.74 -9.50
N VAL A 38 -7.59 -13.95 -9.96
CA VAL A 38 -8.77 -14.68 -9.46
C VAL A 38 -8.59 -15.04 -7.98
N MET A 39 -7.40 -15.49 -7.60
CA MET A 39 -7.09 -15.86 -6.22
C MET A 39 -7.24 -14.65 -5.27
N ILE A 40 -6.73 -13.48 -5.66
CA ILE A 40 -6.89 -12.24 -4.89
C ILE A 40 -8.37 -11.84 -4.80
N ALA A 41 -9.11 -11.90 -5.91
CA ALA A 41 -10.54 -11.58 -5.91
C ALA A 41 -11.33 -12.49 -4.96
N VAL A 42 -11.04 -13.80 -4.94
CA VAL A 42 -11.62 -14.77 -4.00
C VAL A 42 -11.24 -14.43 -2.55
N ALA A 43 -9.96 -14.13 -2.29
CA ALA A 43 -9.51 -13.77 -0.95
C ALA A 43 -10.21 -12.51 -0.42
N LEU A 44 -10.36 -11.48 -1.26
CA LEU A 44 -11.05 -10.23 -0.90
C LEU A 44 -12.55 -10.43 -0.68
N ASN A 45 -13.18 -11.39 -1.35
CA ASN A 45 -14.58 -11.74 -1.11
C ASN A 45 -14.76 -12.48 0.23
N ARG A 46 -13.84 -13.41 0.56
CA ARG A 46 -13.86 -14.14 1.83
C ARG A 46 -13.52 -13.26 3.03
N LEU A 47 -12.57 -12.35 2.86
CA LEU A 47 -12.14 -11.38 3.87
C LEU A 47 -12.70 -9.99 3.51
N SER A 48 -14.01 -9.84 3.49
CA SER A 48 -14.70 -8.66 2.96
C SER A 48 -14.46 -7.40 3.80
N ALA A 49 -14.40 -7.51 5.11
CA ALA A 49 -14.10 -6.39 5.98
C ALA A 49 -12.60 -6.07 5.99
N VAL A 50 -12.25 -4.78 6.00
CA VAL A 50 -10.84 -4.32 6.02
C VAL A 50 -10.09 -4.90 7.21
N LYS A 51 -10.71 -4.98 8.38
CA LYS A 51 -10.12 -5.57 9.61
C LYS A 51 -9.66 -7.02 9.42
N ASP A 52 -10.34 -7.79 8.57
CA ASP A 52 -10.00 -9.18 8.32
C ASP A 52 -8.75 -9.33 7.43
N ARG A 53 -8.36 -8.26 6.76
CA ARG A 53 -7.20 -8.16 5.87
C ARG A 53 -5.99 -7.49 6.50
N TYR A 54 -6.08 -7.09 7.78
CA TYR A 54 -4.93 -6.51 8.50
C TYR A 54 -3.85 -7.57 8.74
N GLN A 55 -2.65 -7.23 8.29
CA GLN A 55 -1.41 -7.90 8.68
C GLN A 55 -0.58 -6.92 9.50
N THR A 56 -0.21 -7.31 10.71
CA THR A 56 0.75 -6.56 11.53
C THR A 56 2.16 -6.90 11.07
N VAL A 57 2.99 -5.90 10.87
CA VAL A 57 4.39 -6.03 10.50
C VAL A 57 5.25 -5.21 11.43
N SER A 58 6.42 -5.72 11.77
CA SER A 58 7.44 -4.98 12.52
C SER A 58 8.16 -4.01 11.60
N VAL A 59 8.39 -2.79 12.08
CA VAL A 59 9.12 -1.73 11.39
C VAL A 59 10.29 -1.33 12.26
N ASP A 60 11.49 -1.33 11.69
CA ASP A 60 12.65 -0.80 12.37
C ASP A 60 12.47 0.72 12.54
N SER A 61 12.41 1.20 13.79
CA SER A 61 12.40 2.62 14.06
C SER A 61 13.83 3.16 13.85
N HIS A 62 14.00 4.04 12.86
CA HIS A 62 15.31 4.66 12.59
C HIS A 62 15.73 5.70 13.66
N ASP A 63 14.83 6.07 14.58
CA ASP A 63 15.03 7.18 15.52
C ASP A 63 15.12 6.79 17.01
N GLY A 64 15.20 5.50 17.35
CA GLY A 64 15.25 5.04 18.74
C GLY A 64 16.61 4.49 19.17
N GLU A 65 17.23 5.09 20.20
CA GLU A 65 18.45 4.57 20.86
C GLU A 65 18.26 3.23 21.58
N ASP A 66 17.02 2.78 21.76
CA ASP A 66 16.66 1.49 22.33
C ASP A 66 15.61 0.83 21.43
N GLY A 67 16.03 -0.08 20.61
CA GLY A 67 15.32 -1.09 19.82
C GLY A 67 13.79 -1.26 19.90
N ASP A 68 13.04 -0.19 20.06
CA ASP A 68 11.58 -0.19 20.05
C ASP A 68 11.08 -0.57 18.65
N VAL A 69 10.66 -1.82 18.53
CA VAL A 69 10.05 -2.34 17.30
C VAL A 69 8.66 -1.73 17.17
N GLN A 70 8.54 -0.69 16.35
CA GLN A 70 7.24 -0.13 16.02
C GLN A 70 6.42 -1.11 15.18
N GLN A 71 5.15 -1.28 15.53
CA GLN A 71 4.24 -2.11 14.74
C GLN A 71 3.47 -1.26 13.76
N ALA A 72 3.46 -1.69 12.50
CA ALA A 72 2.64 -1.11 11.47
C ALA A 72 1.59 -2.11 11.00
N ARG A 73 0.48 -1.62 10.49
CA ARG A 73 -0.55 -2.42 9.85
C ARG A 73 -0.53 -2.20 8.35
N GLN A 74 -0.67 -3.29 7.60
CA GLN A 74 -0.83 -3.22 6.15
C GLN A 74 -2.02 -4.06 5.70
N PHE A 75 -2.68 -3.62 4.62
CA PHE A 75 -3.87 -4.27 4.09
C PHE A 75 -4.13 -3.88 2.64
N LEU A 76 -4.77 -4.77 1.88
CA LEU A 76 -5.34 -4.40 0.58
C LEU A 76 -6.59 -3.54 0.79
N ASN A 77 -6.53 -2.33 0.29
CA ASN A 77 -7.64 -1.40 0.17
C ASN A 77 -8.21 -1.49 -1.24
N ASN A 78 -9.47 -1.13 -1.41
CA ASN A 78 -10.19 -1.13 -2.67
C ASN A 78 -10.25 -2.52 -3.36
N LYS A 79 -11.27 -2.72 -4.15
CA LYS A 79 -11.44 -3.80 -5.11
C LYS A 79 -12.19 -3.21 -6.30
N ILE A 80 -11.43 -2.74 -7.29
CA ILE A 80 -12.00 -2.11 -8.47
C ILE A 80 -11.70 -3.00 -9.67
N GLU A 81 -12.73 -3.48 -10.32
CA GLU A 81 -12.62 -4.27 -11.56
C GLU A 81 -13.08 -3.41 -12.74
N ARG A 82 -12.18 -3.17 -13.68
CA ARG A 82 -12.46 -2.49 -14.95
C ARG A 82 -11.67 -3.13 -16.08
N TRP A 83 -12.28 -3.30 -17.24
CA TRP A 83 -11.65 -3.88 -18.44
C TRP A 83 -10.96 -5.23 -18.16
N SER A 84 -11.57 -6.07 -17.34
CA SER A 84 -11.01 -7.35 -16.87
C SER A 84 -9.71 -7.21 -16.04
N ILE A 85 -9.37 -6.02 -15.57
CA ILE A 85 -8.22 -5.76 -14.70
C ILE A 85 -8.74 -5.51 -13.28
N LEU A 86 -8.10 -6.14 -12.30
CA LEU A 86 -8.33 -5.92 -10.88
C LEU A 86 -7.34 -4.88 -10.36
N PHE A 87 -7.84 -3.74 -9.92
CA PHE A 87 -7.04 -2.67 -9.30
C PHE A 87 -7.18 -2.72 -7.77
N ASN A 88 -6.05 -2.60 -7.08
CA ASN A 88 -5.98 -2.57 -5.62
C ASN A 88 -4.90 -1.58 -5.15
N GLU A 89 -4.93 -1.32 -3.86
CA GLU A 89 -3.91 -0.54 -3.14
C GLU A 89 -3.43 -1.35 -1.94
N LEU A 90 -2.12 -1.50 -1.77
CA LEU A 90 -1.54 -1.94 -0.52
C LEU A 90 -1.26 -0.70 0.32
N VAL A 91 -1.98 -0.56 1.41
CA VAL A 91 -1.89 0.57 2.34
C VAL A 91 -1.14 0.14 3.59
N ARG A 92 -0.28 1.02 4.10
CA ARG A 92 0.44 0.84 5.36
C ARG A 92 0.31 2.07 6.24
N TYR A 93 0.09 1.85 7.53
CA TYR A 93 0.09 2.88 8.56
C TYR A 93 0.59 2.32 9.89
N SER A 94 1.13 3.19 10.75
CA SER A 94 1.55 2.86 12.10
C SER A 94 0.53 3.39 13.10
N ASP A 95 0.07 2.54 14.02
CA ASP A 95 -0.97 2.87 14.99
C ASP A 95 -0.51 3.97 15.96
N GLY A 96 -1.23 5.10 15.97
CA GLY A 96 -0.99 6.20 16.90
C GLY A 96 0.36 6.89 16.74
N ALA A 97 1.07 6.65 15.65
CA ALA A 97 2.39 7.24 15.42
C ALA A 97 2.30 8.75 15.26
N ASN A 98 3.10 9.48 16.02
CA ASN A 98 3.30 10.91 15.83
C ASN A 98 4.17 11.17 14.60
N LYS A 99 3.96 12.33 13.96
CA LYS A 99 4.82 12.79 12.86
C LYS A 99 5.49 14.09 13.22
N ASN A 100 6.78 14.18 12.90
CA ASN A 100 7.53 15.42 13.04
C ASN A 100 7.06 16.42 12.00
N ILE A 101 6.84 17.65 12.43
CA ILE A 101 6.58 18.81 11.61
C ILE A 101 7.63 19.88 11.89
N ILE A 102 7.93 20.70 10.90
CA ILE A 102 8.79 21.87 11.05
C ILE A 102 7.96 23.12 10.79
N THR A 103 8.03 24.07 11.71
CA THR A 103 7.41 25.37 11.52
C THR A 103 8.38 26.30 10.80
N ILE A 104 7.99 26.76 9.61
CA ILE A 104 8.82 27.62 8.77
C ILE A 104 8.61 29.09 9.17
N ASP A 105 9.65 29.71 9.69
CA ASP A 105 9.77 31.14 9.90
C ASP A 105 11.11 31.61 9.31
N GLU A 106 11.07 32.20 8.12
CA GLU A 106 12.26 32.64 7.38
C GLU A 106 13.04 33.76 8.11
N SER A 107 12.45 34.39 9.10
CA SER A 107 13.11 35.44 9.93
C SER A 107 13.81 34.88 11.17
N ALA A 108 13.53 33.62 11.52
CA ALA A 108 14.11 32.99 12.71
C ALA A 108 15.56 32.53 12.50
N SER A 109 16.34 32.55 13.57
CA SER A 109 17.73 32.04 13.53
C SER A 109 17.76 30.50 13.48
N PHE A 110 16.71 29.83 13.90
CA PHE A 110 16.53 28.38 13.82
C PHE A 110 15.03 28.06 13.79
N LEU A 111 14.68 26.90 13.23
CA LEU A 111 13.30 26.44 13.10
C LEU A 111 12.96 25.44 14.21
N SER A 112 11.72 25.50 14.72
CA SER A 112 11.23 24.51 15.67
C SER A 112 10.78 23.25 14.95
N ILE A 113 11.06 22.09 15.58
CA ILE A 113 10.57 20.78 15.17
C ILE A 113 9.65 20.28 16.27
N ASP A 114 8.40 20.06 15.92
CA ASP A 114 7.36 19.59 16.85
C ASP A 114 6.82 18.24 16.39
N GLN A 115 6.19 17.52 17.31
CA GLN A 115 5.49 16.27 16.98
C GLN A 115 3.98 16.49 17.02
N ILE A 116 3.29 16.03 15.99
CA ILE A 116 1.82 16.05 15.97
C ILE A 116 1.28 14.62 16.02
N ALA A 117 0.26 14.43 16.85
CA ALA A 117 -0.52 13.21 16.88
C ALA A 117 -1.52 13.16 15.70
N PRO A 118 -2.02 11.95 15.33
CA PRO A 118 -3.10 11.85 14.36
C PRO A 118 -4.30 12.72 14.76
N PRO A 119 -4.92 13.43 13.80
CA PRO A 119 -6.01 14.35 14.12
C PRO A 119 -7.23 13.61 14.66
N VAL A 120 -7.89 14.17 15.67
CA VAL A 120 -9.12 13.61 16.21
C VAL A 120 -10.24 13.76 15.18
N SER A 121 -11.02 12.70 14.98
CA SER A 121 -12.16 12.71 14.06
C SER A 121 -13.41 13.28 14.74
N VAL A 122 -14.12 14.17 14.05
CA VAL A 122 -15.40 14.75 14.53
C VAL A 122 -16.53 13.72 14.46
N ASP A 123 -16.42 12.71 13.60
CA ASP A 123 -17.43 11.66 13.37
C ASP A 123 -17.19 10.39 14.22
N GLY A 124 -16.32 10.46 15.23
CA GLY A 124 -15.99 9.35 16.14
C GLY A 124 -15.13 8.26 15.50
N LYS A 125 -14.70 8.42 14.26
CA LYS A 125 -13.81 7.47 13.60
C LYS A 125 -12.36 7.78 13.92
N ARG A 126 -11.57 6.73 14.12
CA ARG A 126 -10.13 6.84 14.30
C ARG A 126 -9.46 7.28 13.01
N ARG A 127 -8.53 8.21 13.11
CA ARG A 127 -7.66 8.66 12.02
C ARG A 127 -6.22 8.30 12.34
N GLU A 128 -5.46 7.93 11.34
CA GLU A 128 -4.04 7.62 11.44
C GLU A 128 -3.28 8.30 10.32
N PHE A 129 -2.02 8.58 10.55
CA PHE A 129 -1.14 9.01 9.47
C PHE A 129 -0.81 7.85 8.56
N LEU A 130 -0.92 8.10 7.28
CA LEU A 130 -0.60 7.14 6.27
C LEU A 130 0.92 7.10 6.07
N ASP A 131 1.53 5.92 6.24
CA ASP A 131 2.96 5.75 5.99
C ASP A 131 3.24 5.59 4.50
N SER A 132 2.44 4.78 3.83
CA SER A 132 2.67 4.48 2.43
C SER A 132 1.47 3.84 1.73
N ILE A 133 1.40 4.07 0.41
CA ILE A 133 0.49 3.39 -0.51
C ILE A 133 1.28 2.86 -1.70
N MET A 134 1.00 1.61 -2.09
CA MET A 134 1.43 1.01 -3.34
C MET A 134 0.19 0.74 -4.19
N HIS A 135 0.13 1.29 -5.40
CA HIS A 135 -0.96 0.99 -6.34
C HIS A 135 -0.58 -0.19 -7.21
N MET A 136 -1.54 -1.05 -7.51
CA MET A 136 -1.31 -2.22 -8.32
C MET A 136 -2.49 -2.58 -9.20
N ALA A 137 -2.18 -3.25 -10.31
CA ALA A 137 -3.15 -3.78 -11.25
C ALA A 137 -2.79 -5.24 -11.59
N PHE A 138 -3.79 -6.11 -11.61
CA PHE A 138 -3.66 -7.52 -11.91
C PHE A 138 -4.49 -7.88 -13.14
N LEU A 139 -3.83 -8.49 -14.13
CA LEU A 139 -4.48 -9.11 -15.29
C LEU A 139 -3.97 -10.55 -15.40
N ARG A 140 -4.79 -11.50 -14.97
CA ARG A 140 -4.38 -12.92 -14.80
C ARG A 140 -3.16 -13.02 -13.86
N ASN A 141 -1.98 -13.40 -14.40
CA ASN A 141 -0.70 -13.46 -13.66
C ASN A 141 0.22 -12.27 -13.96
N HIS A 142 -0.24 -11.30 -14.76
CA HIS A 142 0.49 -10.06 -15.02
C HIS A 142 0.18 -9.04 -13.94
N VAL A 143 1.22 -8.42 -13.40
CA VAL A 143 1.11 -7.47 -12.30
C VAL A 143 1.87 -6.20 -12.67
N VAL A 144 1.20 -5.07 -12.55
CA VAL A 144 1.83 -3.75 -12.66
C VAL A 144 1.75 -3.07 -11.31
N VAL A 145 2.85 -2.53 -10.82
CA VAL A 145 2.91 -1.84 -9.53
C VAL A 145 3.55 -0.47 -9.64
N ILE A 146 3.01 0.49 -8.89
CA ILE A 146 3.65 1.77 -8.58
C ILE A 146 4.13 1.66 -7.14
N GLN A 147 5.45 1.48 -6.98
CA GLN A 147 6.07 1.29 -5.67
C GLN A 147 6.22 2.62 -4.93
N SER A 148 6.35 2.52 -3.61
CA SER A 148 6.80 3.59 -2.74
C SER A 148 8.20 3.26 -2.17
N PRO A 149 8.85 4.18 -1.49
CA PRO A 149 10.13 3.89 -0.82
C PRO A 149 10.03 2.75 0.21
N VAL A 150 8.89 2.62 0.87
CA VAL A 150 8.62 1.67 1.95
C VAL A 150 7.99 0.37 1.45
N LEU A 151 7.02 0.46 0.54
CA LEU A 151 6.32 -0.69 -0.03
C LEU A 151 6.91 -1.02 -1.40
N ARG A 152 7.65 -2.12 -1.48
CA ARG A 152 8.27 -2.65 -2.70
C ARG A 152 7.69 -4.01 -3.06
N THR A 153 8.12 -4.58 -4.17
CA THR A 153 7.65 -5.89 -4.67
C THR A 153 7.73 -6.99 -3.62
N ARG A 154 8.81 -7.04 -2.83
CA ARG A 154 9.00 -8.06 -1.78
C ARG A 154 7.96 -7.97 -0.67
N GLU A 155 7.58 -6.78 -0.26
CA GLU A 155 6.53 -6.56 0.74
C GLU A 155 5.17 -7.01 0.18
N LEU A 156 4.91 -6.74 -1.11
CA LEU A 156 3.71 -7.19 -1.80
C LEU A 156 3.64 -8.74 -1.88
N GLU A 157 4.72 -9.40 -2.25
CA GLU A 157 4.81 -10.88 -2.29
C GLU A 157 4.46 -11.50 -0.93
N LYS A 158 5.08 -10.98 0.14
CA LYS A 158 4.82 -11.43 1.51
C LYS A 158 3.37 -11.23 1.90
N TYR A 159 2.83 -10.04 1.63
CA TYR A 159 1.46 -9.71 1.97
C TYR A 159 0.46 -10.57 1.20
N ILE A 160 0.60 -10.70 -0.13
CA ILE A 160 -0.31 -11.54 -0.95
C ILE A 160 -0.24 -13.00 -0.49
N THR A 161 0.96 -13.54 -0.26
CA THR A 161 1.12 -14.90 0.25
C THR A 161 0.35 -15.10 1.56
N TRP A 162 0.50 -14.17 2.51
CA TRP A 162 -0.22 -14.21 3.78
C TRP A 162 -1.73 -14.09 3.59
N LEU A 163 -2.21 -13.16 2.74
CA LEU A 163 -3.63 -12.94 2.46
C LEU A 163 -4.29 -14.20 1.90
N LEU A 164 -3.65 -14.84 0.91
CA LEU A 164 -4.17 -16.05 0.27
C LEU A 164 -4.24 -17.21 1.25
N LYS A 165 -3.24 -17.37 2.13
CA LYS A 165 -3.26 -18.37 3.21
C LYS A 165 -4.36 -18.09 4.23
N LYS A 166 -4.46 -16.85 4.69
CA LYS A 166 -5.50 -16.44 5.65
C LYS A 166 -6.90 -16.63 5.12
N ALA A 167 -7.10 -16.37 3.82
CA ALA A 167 -8.37 -16.60 3.15
C ALA A 167 -8.64 -18.07 2.82
N GLY A 168 -7.70 -18.98 3.06
CA GLY A 168 -7.82 -20.40 2.69
C GLY A 168 -7.89 -20.61 1.17
N VAL A 169 -7.28 -19.73 0.39
CA VAL A 169 -7.17 -19.87 -1.09
C VAL A 169 -5.99 -20.78 -1.43
N ILE A 170 -4.90 -20.68 -0.69
CA ILE A 170 -3.78 -21.62 -0.70
C ILE A 170 -3.53 -22.13 0.72
N THR A 171 -3.06 -23.36 0.85
CA THR A 171 -2.68 -23.94 2.15
C THR A 171 -1.17 -23.82 2.39
N GLN A 172 -0.40 -24.08 1.36
CA GLN A 172 1.07 -24.06 1.38
C GLN A 172 1.61 -23.19 0.24
N GLY A 173 2.93 -22.97 0.25
CA GLY A 173 3.60 -22.24 -0.79
C GLY A 173 3.63 -20.73 -0.62
N SER A 174 3.90 -20.03 -1.72
CA SER A 174 4.10 -18.58 -1.74
C SER A 174 3.82 -17.99 -3.12
N VAL A 175 3.68 -16.68 -3.17
CA VAL A 175 3.60 -15.90 -4.40
C VAL A 175 4.95 -15.24 -4.65
N MET A 176 5.45 -15.37 -5.89
CA MET A 176 6.65 -14.69 -6.37
C MET A 176 6.28 -13.77 -7.54
N LEU A 177 6.87 -12.60 -7.59
CA LEU A 177 6.66 -11.58 -8.62
C LEU A 177 7.98 -11.35 -9.39
N ASN A 178 8.14 -12.08 -10.50
CA ASN A 178 9.35 -12.04 -11.29
C ASN A 178 9.37 -10.85 -12.25
N ALA A 179 10.56 -10.25 -12.46
CA ALA A 179 10.74 -9.14 -13.38
C ALA A 179 10.88 -9.58 -14.85
N GLU A 180 11.17 -10.85 -15.10
CA GLU A 180 11.44 -11.35 -16.45
C GLU A 180 10.15 -11.60 -17.22
N LEU A 181 10.09 -11.07 -18.43
CA LEU A 181 9.11 -11.51 -19.44
C LEU A 181 9.36 -12.98 -19.79
N PRO A 182 8.32 -13.79 -20.06
CA PRO A 182 8.50 -15.12 -20.61
C PRO A 182 9.34 -14.98 -21.88
N LYS A 183 10.42 -15.76 -21.98
CA LYS A 183 11.15 -15.88 -23.25
C LYS A 183 10.15 -16.31 -24.30
N GLN A 184 9.97 -15.50 -25.35
CA GLN A 184 9.23 -15.96 -26.52
C GLN A 184 9.90 -17.25 -27.00
N GLN A 185 9.19 -18.36 -26.94
CA GLN A 185 9.62 -19.55 -27.69
C GLN A 185 9.47 -19.18 -29.17
N ASN A 186 10.57 -18.86 -29.81
CA ASN A 186 10.61 -18.82 -31.25
C ASN A 186 10.36 -20.26 -31.71
N ASN A 187 9.13 -20.53 -32.15
CA ASN A 187 8.83 -21.73 -32.90
C ASN A 187 9.53 -21.54 -34.28
N GLU A 188 10.69 -22.16 -34.47
CA GLU A 188 11.26 -22.44 -35.77
C GLU A 188 10.48 -23.55 -36.46
#